data_d27db4709be6f69027f3ffd18a5ff097
#
_entry.id   d27db4709be6f69027f3ffd18a5ff097
#
_cell.length_a   1.000
_cell.length_b   1.000
_cell.length_c   1.000
_cell.angle_alpha   90.00
_cell.angle_beta   90.00
_cell.angle_gamma   90.00
#
_symmetry.space_group_name_H-M   'P 1'
#
loop_
_entity.id
_entity.type
_entity.pdbx_description
1 polymer ?
#
loop_
_entity_poly.entity_id
_entity_poly.type
_entity_poly.pdbx_seq_one_letter_code
_entity_poly.pdbx_strand_id
1 'polypeptide(L)'
;MTSQYYLLVASLLLASMYASHTLISYPIVSKYGVNKNRSISITIGGTMIATTLSLLVLAVIVGMAKGQINSFFWVRMAIAICIFLFIIIFVFPRLASLFFKRVNDSVGQYIFVLALVFLGGYIAQLAGLEAIIGAFMVGIAISSLIPRISPLMNRLEFVGNAIFIPFFLIGVGMLIDLRAVFAGPNTLIVAVVMCVVSNLSKYLAAMITQRTFNLKKVEGNLIFGLSTAQAAATLAAVKIGYDTVIKFADDGSLIRIFSNDILNGTVIMILVTCVISSTVTERMSKKISTESETIDEKIVKAQQADRILVPLYHPDNLVRLMELAVILKTKKSKEPLYALHVADDSPNNGMDHGRKLLERAAR
;
A
#
# COMPACT_ATOMS: atom_id res chain seq x y z
N MET A 1 26.22 -21.71 -25.83
CA MET A 1 25.50 -21.69 -24.54
C MET A 1 24.79 -23.03 -24.36
N THR A 2 24.94 -23.68 -23.21
CA THR A 2 24.39 -25.01 -22.95
C THR A 2 22.88 -24.95 -22.69
N SER A 3 22.12 -26.03 -23.01
CA SER A 3 20.68 -26.15 -22.76
C SER A 3 20.28 -25.83 -21.31
N GLN A 4 21.14 -26.16 -20.35
CA GLN A 4 20.95 -25.87 -18.92
C GLN A 4 20.93 -24.36 -18.61
N TYR A 5 21.69 -23.52 -19.32
CA TYR A 5 21.68 -22.08 -19.13
C TYR A 5 20.33 -21.45 -19.54
N TYR A 6 19.75 -21.92 -20.65
CA TYR A 6 18.45 -21.42 -21.09
C TYR A 6 17.32 -21.82 -20.14
N LEU A 7 17.35 -23.06 -19.61
CA LEU A 7 16.42 -23.50 -18.59
C LEU A 7 16.50 -22.66 -17.33
N LEU A 8 17.69 -22.31 -16.88
CA LEU A 8 17.89 -21.47 -15.70
C LEU A 8 17.37 -20.05 -15.93
N VAL A 9 17.66 -19.44 -17.08
CA VAL A 9 17.17 -18.10 -17.43
C VAL A 9 15.66 -18.09 -17.55
N ALA A 10 15.06 -19.07 -18.22
CA ALA A 10 13.61 -19.19 -18.33
C ALA A 10 12.92 -19.40 -16.97
N SER A 11 13.51 -20.23 -16.10
CA SER A 11 13.00 -20.47 -14.75
C SER A 11 13.05 -19.23 -13.87
N LEU A 12 14.15 -18.47 -13.94
CA LEU A 12 14.30 -17.21 -13.21
C LEU A 12 13.31 -16.13 -13.71
N LEU A 13 13.11 -16.05 -15.04
CA LEU A 13 12.09 -15.16 -15.62
C LEU A 13 10.69 -15.54 -15.17
N LEU A 14 10.35 -16.84 -15.22
CA LEU A 14 9.06 -17.33 -14.71
C LEU A 14 8.90 -17.05 -13.21
N ALA A 15 9.97 -17.20 -12.41
CA ALA A 15 9.92 -16.86 -10.99
C ALA A 15 9.71 -15.35 -10.77
N SER A 16 10.38 -14.50 -11.57
CA SER A 16 10.24 -13.03 -11.44
C SER A 16 8.85 -12.53 -11.81
N MET A 17 8.13 -13.21 -12.71
CA MET A 17 6.78 -12.80 -13.10
C MET A 17 5.73 -13.01 -11.99
N TYR A 18 6.00 -13.83 -10.96
CA TYR A 18 5.09 -14.04 -9.84
C TYR A 18 5.14 -12.96 -8.77
N ALA A 19 5.77 -11.82 -9.04
CA ALA A 19 5.74 -10.66 -8.16
C ALA A 19 4.31 -10.13 -7.96
N SER A 20 3.95 -9.85 -6.72
CA SER A 20 2.59 -9.41 -6.34
C SER A 20 2.36 -7.94 -6.64
N HIS A 21 1.14 -7.57 -7.02
CA HIS A 21 0.73 -6.17 -7.18
C HIS A 21 -0.40 -5.82 -6.20
N THR A 22 -0.05 -5.74 -4.92
CA THR A 22 -0.98 -5.54 -3.78
C THR A 22 -1.86 -4.29 -3.93
N LEU A 23 -1.38 -3.27 -4.63
CA LEU A 23 -2.08 -1.99 -4.78
C LEU A 23 -3.41 -2.11 -5.53
N ILE A 24 -3.64 -3.16 -6.32
CA ILE A 24 -4.91 -3.38 -7.04
C ILE A 24 -6.07 -3.57 -6.05
N SER A 25 -5.86 -4.34 -4.99
CA SER A 25 -6.91 -4.61 -4.00
C SER A 25 -6.87 -3.70 -2.77
N TYR A 26 -5.87 -2.80 -2.67
CA TYR A 26 -5.76 -1.85 -1.58
C TYR A 26 -6.95 -0.87 -1.45
N PRO A 27 -7.55 -0.36 -2.56
CA PRO A 27 -8.74 0.47 -2.48
C PRO A 27 -9.91 -0.18 -1.75
N ILE A 28 -10.04 -1.51 -1.86
CA ILE A 28 -11.08 -2.28 -1.16
C ILE A 28 -10.84 -2.21 0.36
N VAL A 29 -9.60 -2.40 0.78
CA VAL A 29 -9.19 -2.30 2.19
C VAL A 29 -9.48 -0.91 2.76
N SER A 30 -9.18 0.13 1.99
CA SER A 30 -9.44 1.53 2.37
C SER A 30 -10.95 1.80 2.50
N LYS A 31 -11.75 1.28 1.56
CA LYS A 31 -13.22 1.40 1.57
C LYS A 31 -13.86 0.83 2.85
N TYR A 32 -13.34 -0.28 3.36
CA TYR A 32 -13.83 -0.91 4.60
C TYR A 32 -13.16 -0.37 5.87
N GLY A 33 -12.27 0.63 5.77
CA GLY A 33 -11.62 1.26 6.91
C GLY A 33 -10.65 0.38 7.69
N VAL A 34 -10.25 -0.77 7.12
CA VAL A 34 -9.37 -1.75 7.80
C VAL A 34 -7.87 -1.55 7.52
N ASN A 35 -7.51 -0.46 6.86
CA ASN A 35 -6.13 -0.11 6.47
C ASN A 35 -5.13 -0.03 7.65
N LYS A 36 -5.62 0.13 8.89
CA LYS A 36 -4.80 0.13 10.11
C LYS A 36 -4.45 -1.27 10.62
N ASN A 37 -5.03 -2.33 10.03
CA ASN A 37 -4.76 -3.70 10.47
C ASN A 37 -3.29 -4.08 10.20
N ARG A 38 -2.66 -4.74 11.18
CA ARG A 38 -1.26 -5.16 11.12
C ARG A 38 -0.96 -6.07 9.91
N SER A 39 -1.90 -6.95 9.54
CA SER A 39 -1.73 -7.86 8.41
C SER A 39 -1.55 -7.13 7.08
N ILE A 40 -2.22 -5.99 6.91
CA ILE A 40 -2.14 -5.15 5.70
C ILE A 40 -0.76 -4.51 5.58
N SER A 41 -0.25 -3.92 6.67
CA SER A 41 1.10 -3.32 6.68
C SER A 41 2.18 -4.37 6.39
N ILE A 42 2.06 -5.57 6.97
CA ILE A 42 2.97 -6.69 6.70
C ILE A 42 2.91 -7.08 5.23
N THR A 43 1.69 -7.19 4.66
CA THR A 43 1.51 -7.59 3.26
C THR A 43 2.11 -6.57 2.30
N ILE A 44 1.79 -5.29 2.49
CA ILE A 44 2.30 -4.21 1.62
C ILE A 44 3.83 -4.17 1.68
N GLY A 45 4.41 -4.18 2.88
CA GLY A 45 5.87 -4.17 3.05
C GLY A 45 6.53 -5.39 2.41
N GLY A 46 6.01 -6.59 2.69
CA GLY A 46 6.53 -7.85 2.15
C GLY A 46 6.42 -7.93 0.63
N THR A 47 5.28 -7.54 0.06
CA THR A 47 5.08 -7.56 -1.41
C THR A 47 5.93 -6.51 -2.12
N MET A 48 6.15 -5.34 -1.52
CA MET A 48 7.04 -4.33 -2.10
C MET A 48 8.49 -4.80 -2.15
N ILE A 49 8.99 -5.44 -1.08
CA ILE A 49 10.31 -6.05 -1.07
C ILE A 49 10.40 -7.15 -2.13
N ALA A 50 9.40 -8.04 -2.19
CA ALA A 50 9.35 -9.12 -3.16
C ALA A 50 9.35 -8.61 -4.61
N THR A 51 8.57 -7.55 -4.91
CA THR A 51 8.52 -6.93 -6.23
C THR A 51 9.86 -6.29 -6.59
N THR A 52 10.50 -5.60 -5.64
CA THR A 52 11.83 -5.01 -5.84
C THR A 52 12.87 -6.08 -6.17
N LEU A 53 12.91 -7.17 -5.40
CA LEU A 53 13.82 -8.29 -5.67
C LEU A 53 13.55 -8.95 -7.02
N SER A 54 12.29 -9.11 -7.38
CA SER A 54 11.87 -9.68 -8.67
C SER A 54 12.33 -8.83 -9.85
N LEU A 55 12.16 -7.51 -9.77
CA LEU A 55 12.62 -6.57 -10.80
C LEU A 55 14.15 -6.51 -10.88
N LEU A 56 14.83 -6.67 -9.76
CA LEU A 56 16.29 -6.76 -9.71
C LEU A 56 16.78 -8.02 -10.44
N VAL A 57 16.15 -9.18 -10.19
CA VAL A 57 16.42 -10.42 -10.92
C VAL A 57 16.17 -10.22 -12.42
N LEU A 58 15.06 -9.58 -12.77
CA LEU A 58 14.73 -9.26 -14.16
C LEU A 58 15.81 -8.37 -14.82
N ALA A 59 16.26 -7.31 -14.15
CA ALA A 59 17.30 -6.43 -14.64
C ALA A 59 18.62 -7.16 -14.90
N VAL A 60 18.97 -8.11 -14.01
CA VAL A 60 20.15 -8.98 -14.18
C VAL A 60 20.00 -9.85 -15.42
N ILE A 61 18.85 -10.50 -15.60
CA ILE A 61 18.59 -11.37 -16.76
C ILE A 61 18.68 -10.57 -18.06
N VAL A 62 18.09 -9.38 -18.11
CA VAL A 62 18.16 -8.48 -19.27
C VAL A 62 19.61 -8.04 -19.52
N GLY A 63 20.36 -7.70 -18.49
CA GLY A 63 21.77 -7.36 -18.59
C GLY A 63 22.61 -8.54 -19.12
N MET A 64 22.33 -9.76 -18.65
CA MET A 64 22.96 -10.99 -19.17
C MET A 64 22.64 -11.22 -20.64
N ALA A 65 21.38 -11.09 -21.02
CA ALA A 65 20.93 -11.27 -22.40
C ALA A 65 21.57 -10.24 -23.36
N LYS A 66 21.81 -9.01 -22.90
CA LYS A 66 22.45 -7.93 -23.67
C LYS A 66 24.00 -7.95 -23.60
N GLY A 67 24.61 -8.88 -22.86
CA GLY A 67 26.05 -8.97 -22.71
C GLY A 67 26.69 -7.80 -21.93
N GLN A 68 25.90 -7.07 -21.14
CA GLN A 68 26.32 -5.83 -20.44
C GLN A 68 26.70 -6.04 -18.97
N ILE A 69 26.77 -7.28 -18.46
CA ILE A 69 27.17 -7.53 -17.07
C ILE A 69 28.68 -7.46 -16.90
N ASN A 70 29.14 -6.32 -16.42
CA ASN A 70 30.47 -6.16 -15.83
C ASN A 70 30.33 -6.06 -14.29
N SER A 71 31.42 -6.35 -13.57
CA SER A 71 31.49 -6.13 -12.11
C SER A 71 31.09 -4.70 -11.72
N PHE A 72 31.32 -3.74 -12.60
CA PHE A 72 30.92 -2.34 -12.46
C PHE A 72 29.40 -2.13 -12.45
N PHE A 73 28.60 -2.97 -13.13
CA PHE A 73 27.13 -2.90 -13.11
C PHE A 73 26.56 -3.05 -11.70
N TRP A 74 27.03 -4.04 -10.94
CA TRP A 74 26.58 -4.29 -9.58
C TRP A 74 26.93 -3.17 -8.61
N VAL A 75 28.14 -2.63 -8.72
CA VAL A 75 28.61 -1.51 -7.90
C VAL A 75 27.77 -0.26 -8.21
N ARG A 76 27.56 0.04 -9.48
CA ARG A 76 26.74 1.18 -9.90
C ARG A 76 25.31 1.07 -9.38
N MET A 77 24.68 -0.10 -9.47
CA MET A 77 23.32 -0.34 -9.00
C MET A 77 23.24 -0.21 -7.47
N ALA A 78 24.17 -0.80 -6.73
CA ALA A 78 24.22 -0.68 -5.28
C ALA A 78 24.35 0.79 -4.84
N ILE A 79 25.26 1.56 -5.47
CA ILE A 79 25.46 2.98 -5.21
C ILE A 79 24.17 3.77 -5.51
N ALA A 80 23.53 3.50 -6.65
CA ALA A 80 22.28 4.20 -7.02
C ALA A 80 21.16 3.96 -6.01
N ILE A 81 20.99 2.72 -5.54
CA ILE A 81 20.01 2.37 -4.50
C ILE A 81 20.36 3.03 -3.16
N CYS A 82 21.63 3.03 -2.76
CA CYS A 82 22.05 3.71 -1.53
C CYS A 82 21.80 5.22 -1.58
N ILE A 83 22.11 5.88 -2.71
CA ILE A 83 21.83 7.31 -2.91
C ILE A 83 20.32 7.58 -2.87
N PHE A 84 19.52 6.75 -3.55
CA PHE A 84 18.06 6.83 -3.53
C PHE A 84 17.53 6.75 -2.10
N LEU A 85 17.90 5.73 -1.33
CA LEU A 85 17.46 5.55 0.06
C LEU A 85 17.91 6.72 0.94
N PHE A 86 19.12 7.21 0.77
CA PHE A 86 19.61 8.38 1.50
C PHE A 86 18.77 9.63 1.23
N ILE A 87 18.45 9.90 -0.02
CA ILE A 87 17.62 11.05 -0.39
C ILE A 87 16.22 10.93 0.22
N ILE A 88 15.57 9.77 0.07
CA ILE A 88 14.19 9.57 0.55
C ILE A 88 14.10 9.62 2.07
N ILE A 89 15.03 9.00 2.79
CA ILE A 89 14.93 8.86 4.25
C ILE A 89 15.45 10.11 4.97
N PHE A 90 16.47 10.77 4.43
CA PHE A 90 17.11 11.90 5.14
C PHE A 90 16.81 13.27 4.54
N VAL A 91 16.80 13.39 3.21
CA VAL A 91 16.61 14.71 2.56
C VAL A 91 15.14 15.09 2.51
N PHE A 92 14.26 14.21 2.07
CA PHE A 92 12.84 14.52 1.89
C PHE A 92 12.11 14.88 3.18
N PRO A 93 12.26 14.19 4.33
CA PRO A 93 11.63 14.60 5.58
C PRO A 93 12.11 15.97 6.08
N ARG A 94 13.41 16.27 5.92
CA ARG A 94 13.95 17.58 6.28
C ARG A 94 13.37 18.69 5.41
N LEU A 95 13.29 18.46 4.10
CA LEU A 95 12.72 19.40 3.15
C LEU A 95 11.22 19.62 3.43
N ALA A 96 10.48 18.54 3.69
CA ALA A 96 9.07 18.61 4.04
C ALA A 96 8.84 19.35 5.38
N SER A 97 9.64 19.06 6.39
CA SER A 97 9.56 19.76 7.69
C SER A 97 9.83 21.26 7.54
N LEU A 98 10.85 21.64 6.74
CA LEU A 98 11.18 23.03 6.49
C LEU A 98 10.04 23.75 5.75
N PHE A 99 9.45 23.09 4.75
CA PHE A 99 8.35 23.64 3.97
C PHE A 99 7.09 23.83 4.81
N PHE A 100 6.68 22.81 5.59
CA PHE A 100 5.49 22.87 6.44
C PHE A 100 5.58 23.90 7.56
N LYS A 101 6.79 24.25 8.02
CA LYS A 101 6.99 25.35 8.99
C LYS A 101 6.80 26.74 8.38
N ARG A 102 6.99 26.89 7.06
CA ARG A 102 6.92 28.19 6.38
C ARG A 102 5.58 28.42 5.69
N VAL A 103 4.91 27.36 5.25
CA VAL A 103 3.70 27.42 4.44
C VAL A 103 2.55 26.79 5.22
N ASN A 104 1.60 27.63 5.66
CA ASN A 104 0.41 27.21 6.39
C ASN A 104 -0.78 26.93 5.44
N ASP A 105 -0.65 27.22 4.14
CA ASP A 105 -1.70 26.94 3.17
C ASP A 105 -1.75 25.44 2.85
N SER A 106 -2.92 24.84 3.10
CA SER A 106 -3.15 23.41 2.88
C SER A 106 -3.16 22.99 1.41
N VAL A 107 -3.38 23.94 0.46
CA VAL A 107 -3.28 23.67 -0.98
C VAL A 107 -1.82 23.61 -1.39
N GLY A 108 -1.03 24.60 -0.98
CA GLY A 108 0.42 24.63 -1.23
C GLY A 108 1.12 23.40 -0.62
N GLN A 109 0.74 23.00 0.60
CA GLN A 109 1.24 21.78 1.23
C GLN A 109 0.89 20.52 0.44
N TYR A 110 -0.35 20.43 -0.09
CA TYR A 110 -0.77 19.30 -0.93
C TYR A 110 0.05 19.22 -2.23
N ILE A 111 0.21 20.34 -2.94
CA ILE A 111 0.99 20.40 -4.19
C ILE A 111 2.45 20.01 -3.92
N PHE A 112 3.01 20.46 -2.82
CA PHE A 112 4.38 20.12 -2.42
C PHE A 112 4.55 18.64 -2.13
N VAL A 113 3.63 18.01 -1.38
CA VAL A 113 3.63 16.56 -1.13
C VAL A 113 3.54 15.79 -2.44
N LEU A 114 2.65 16.21 -3.34
CA LEU A 114 2.48 15.57 -4.65
C LEU A 114 3.77 15.68 -5.49
N ALA A 115 4.42 16.85 -5.48
CA ALA A 115 5.69 17.06 -6.17
C ALA A 115 6.79 16.13 -5.59
N LEU A 116 6.87 15.98 -4.26
CA LEU A 116 7.81 15.05 -3.63
C LEU A 116 7.55 13.59 -4.02
N VAL A 117 6.27 13.18 -4.08
CA VAL A 117 5.87 11.82 -4.49
C VAL A 117 6.29 11.54 -5.93
N PHE A 118 6.05 12.46 -6.87
CA PHE A 118 6.48 12.30 -8.26
C PHE A 118 8.00 12.34 -8.39
N LEU A 119 8.67 13.24 -7.68
CA LEU A 119 10.13 13.32 -7.67
C LEU A 119 10.75 12.04 -7.11
N GLY A 120 10.20 11.48 -6.03
CA GLY A 120 10.63 10.21 -5.48
C GLY A 120 10.45 9.05 -6.44
N GLY A 121 9.34 9.00 -7.16
CA GLY A 121 9.12 8.04 -8.24
C GLY A 121 10.16 8.16 -9.35
N TYR A 122 10.46 9.39 -9.78
CA TYR A 122 11.45 9.66 -10.80
C TYR A 122 12.87 9.24 -10.36
N ILE A 123 13.28 9.58 -9.13
CA ILE A 123 14.59 9.19 -8.59
C ILE A 123 14.70 7.66 -8.46
N ALA A 124 13.61 6.97 -8.10
CA ALA A 124 13.56 5.52 -8.08
C ALA A 124 13.85 4.92 -9.47
N GLN A 125 13.22 5.47 -10.53
CA GLN A 125 13.48 5.02 -11.91
C GLN A 125 14.94 5.24 -12.33
N LEU A 126 15.54 6.37 -11.96
CA LEU A 126 16.97 6.61 -12.19
C LEU A 126 17.88 5.60 -11.46
N ALA A 127 17.44 5.12 -10.29
CA ALA A 127 18.14 4.08 -9.54
C ALA A 127 17.88 2.66 -10.07
N GLY A 128 17.07 2.50 -11.13
CA GLY A 128 16.70 1.19 -11.68
C GLY A 128 15.58 0.48 -10.92
N LEU A 129 14.85 1.21 -10.07
CA LEU A 129 13.69 0.72 -9.32
C LEU A 129 12.38 1.16 -10.00
N GLU A 130 11.27 0.55 -9.60
CA GLU A 130 9.95 0.95 -10.08
C GLU A 130 9.50 2.28 -9.43
N ALA A 131 8.90 3.19 -10.21
CA ALA A 131 8.45 4.50 -9.72
C ALA A 131 7.50 4.40 -8.53
N ILE A 132 6.66 3.37 -8.50
CA ILE A 132 5.71 3.10 -7.42
C ILE A 132 6.43 2.93 -6.08
N ILE A 133 7.60 2.25 -6.07
CA ILE A 133 8.41 2.06 -4.87
C ILE A 133 8.90 3.41 -4.34
N GLY A 134 9.37 4.28 -5.23
CA GLY A 134 9.80 5.63 -4.87
C GLY A 134 8.68 6.46 -4.26
N ALA A 135 7.53 6.50 -4.90
CA ALA A 135 6.35 7.21 -4.42
C ALA A 135 5.88 6.71 -3.04
N PHE A 136 5.86 5.38 -2.85
CA PHE A 136 5.50 4.76 -1.57
C PHE A 136 6.50 5.07 -0.45
N MET A 137 7.79 4.96 -0.73
CA MET A 137 8.85 5.28 0.23
C MET A 137 8.80 6.74 0.67
N VAL A 138 8.52 7.68 -0.25
CA VAL A 138 8.28 9.09 0.11
C VAL A 138 7.09 9.21 1.05
N GLY A 139 5.97 8.56 0.74
CA GLY A 139 4.79 8.55 1.60
C GLY A 139 5.10 8.09 3.02
N ILE A 140 5.86 6.99 3.18
CA ILE A 140 6.31 6.52 4.49
C ILE A 140 7.21 7.55 5.18
N ALA A 141 8.21 8.08 4.46
CA ALA A 141 9.21 8.98 5.02
C ALA A 141 8.61 10.28 5.58
N ILE A 142 7.56 10.82 4.93
CA ILE A 142 6.90 12.06 5.37
C ILE A 142 5.65 11.81 6.23
N SER A 143 5.21 10.57 6.40
CA SER A 143 3.96 10.23 7.12
C SER A 143 3.93 10.72 8.56
N SER A 144 5.07 10.77 9.24
CA SER A 144 5.20 11.26 10.62
C SER A 144 5.01 12.78 10.74
N LEU A 145 5.17 13.52 9.64
CA LEU A 145 5.03 14.98 9.59
C LEU A 145 3.60 15.44 9.31
N ILE A 146 2.73 14.52 8.86
CA ILE A 146 1.35 14.82 8.47
C ILE A 146 0.40 14.20 9.50
N PRO A 147 -0.27 15.02 10.35
CA PRO A 147 -1.24 14.51 11.30
C PRO A 147 -2.40 13.81 10.58
N ARG A 148 -2.87 12.69 11.16
CA ARG A 148 -3.97 11.88 10.56
C ARG A 148 -5.29 12.66 10.46
N ILE A 149 -5.52 13.59 11.39
CA ILE A 149 -6.68 14.49 11.38
C ILE A 149 -6.16 15.87 11.00
N SER A 150 -5.99 16.10 9.71
CA SER A 150 -5.54 17.39 9.19
C SER A 150 -6.20 17.70 7.86
N PRO A 151 -6.37 18.99 7.49
CA PRO A 151 -6.90 19.40 6.18
C PRO A 151 -6.06 18.84 5.02
N LEU A 152 -4.75 18.72 5.21
CA LEU A 152 -3.85 18.13 4.23
C LEU A 152 -4.15 16.64 4.01
N MET A 153 -4.31 15.85 5.08
CA MET A 153 -4.63 14.43 4.98
C MET A 153 -5.97 14.20 4.28
N ASN A 154 -6.99 14.98 4.64
CA ASN A 154 -8.31 14.89 3.99
C ASN A 154 -8.22 15.17 2.48
N ARG A 155 -7.38 16.11 2.05
CA ARG A 155 -7.16 16.38 0.62
C ARG A 155 -6.43 15.25 -0.08
N LEU A 156 -5.38 14.70 0.55
CA LEU A 156 -4.65 13.54 0.02
C LEU A 156 -5.58 12.34 -0.17
N GLU A 157 -6.42 12.05 0.82
CA GLU A 157 -7.40 10.96 0.76
C GLU A 157 -8.47 11.23 -0.31
N PHE A 158 -9.01 12.44 -0.37
CA PHE A 158 -10.03 12.80 -1.36
C PHE A 158 -9.50 12.65 -2.79
N VAL A 159 -8.38 13.27 -3.13
CA VAL A 159 -7.83 13.21 -4.49
C VAL A 159 -7.34 11.81 -4.84
N GLY A 160 -6.75 11.10 -3.86
CA GLY A 160 -6.36 9.70 -4.01
C GLY A 160 -7.55 8.83 -4.40
N ASN A 161 -8.65 8.93 -3.67
CA ASN A 161 -9.85 8.11 -3.90
C ASN A 161 -10.66 8.56 -5.12
N ALA A 162 -10.75 9.87 -5.40
CA ALA A 162 -11.58 10.41 -6.46
C ALA A 162 -10.91 10.37 -7.84
N ILE A 163 -9.58 10.48 -7.90
CA ILE A 163 -8.84 10.59 -9.16
C ILE A 163 -7.86 9.44 -9.33
N PHE A 164 -6.84 9.33 -8.46
CA PHE A 164 -5.73 8.42 -8.72
C PHE A 164 -6.15 6.94 -8.72
N ILE A 165 -6.99 6.51 -7.78
CA ILE A 165 -7.43 5.12 -7.70
C ILE A 165 -8.28 4.71 -8.91
N PRO A 166 -9.34 5.47 -9.34
CA PRO A 166 -10.09 5.11 -10.53
C PRO A 166 -9.24 5.07 -11.80
N PHE A 167 -8.38 6.08 -12.03
CA PHE A 167 -7.49 6.08 -13.21
C PHE A 167 -6.51 4.90 -13.19
N PHE A 168 -5.96 4.57 -12.02
CA PHE A 168 -5.09 3.39 -11.87
C PHE A 168 -5.83 2.09 -12.21
N LEU A 169 -7.06 1.90 -11.69
CA LEU A 169 -7.84 0.68 -11.94
C LEU A 169 -8.25 0.56 -13.40
N ILE A 170 -8.65 1.67 -14.04
CA ILE A 170 -8.93 1.70 -15.49
C ILE A 170 -7.66 1.35 -16.28
N GLY A 171 -6.53 1.97 -15.95
CA GLY A 171 -5.25 1.70 -16.60
C GLY A 171 -4.83 0.24 -16.51
N VAL A 172 -4.99 -0.39 -15.33
CA VAL A 172 -4.75 -1.83 -15.15
C VAL A 172 -5.72 -2.67 -16.00
N GLY A 173 -7.01 -2.29 -16.02
CA GLY A 173 -8.02 -2.98 -16.85
C GLY A 173 -7.70 -2.93 -18.32
N MET A 174 -7.16 -1.83 -18.83
CA MET A 174 -6.77 -1.67 -20.24
C MET A 174 -5.56 -2.53 -20.66
N LEU A 175 -4.77 -3.04 -19.70
CA LEU A 175 -3.67 -3.99 -20.00
C LEU A 175 -4.17 -5.39 -20.32
N ILE A 176 -5.43 -5.68 -20.05
CA ILE A 176 -6.02 -7.02 -20.23
C ILE A 176 -6.62 -7.13 -21.63
N ASP A 177 -5.99 -7.89 -22.51
CA ASP A 177 -6.56 -8.25 -23.82
C ASP A 177 -7.38 -9.56 -23.71
N LEU A 178 -8.70 -9.42 -23.70
CA LEU A 178 -9.62 -10.56 -23.60
C LEU A 178 -9.54 -11.50 -24.81
N ARG A 179 -8.99 -11.08 -25.94
CA ARG A 179 -8.79 -11.93 -27.13
C ARG A 179 -7.80 -13.08 -26.83
N ALA A 180 -6.90 -12.89 -25.86
CA ALA A 180 -5.98 -13.94 -25.42
C ALA A 180 -6.70 -15.21 -24.94
N VAL A 181 -7.94 -15.10 -24.42
CA VAL A 181 -8.75 -16.24 -23.96
C VAL A 181 -9.11 -17.18 -25.14
N PHE A 182 -9.22 -16.64 -26.36
CA PHE A 182 -9.58 -17.36 -27.55
C PHE A 182 -8.36 -17.80 -28.40
N ALA A 183 -7.14 -17.65 -27.89
CA ALA A 183 -5.91 -17.95 -28.63
C ALA A 183 -5.65 -19.45 -28.85
N GLY A 184 -6.38 -20.33 -28.16
CA GLY A 184 -6.32 -21.79 -28.39
C GLY A 184 -6.20 -22.60 -27.08
N PRO A 185 -6.34 -23.94 -27.20
CA PRO A 185 -6.34 -24.84 -26.03
C PRO A 185 -5.00 -24.87 -25.28
N ASN A 186 -3.86 -24.77 -25.99
CA ASN A 186 -2.54 -24.75 -25.36
C ASN A 186 -2.36 -23.52 -24.46
N THR A 187 -2.81 -22.35 -24.90
CA THR A 187 -2.81 -21.12 -24.11
C THR A 187 -3.63 -21.28 -22.83
N LEU A 188 -4.80 -21.95 -22.90
CA LEU A 188 -5.64 -22.19 -21.73
C LEU A 188 -4.97 -23.14 -20.73
N ILE A 189 -4.32 -24.22 -21.20
CA ILE A 189 -3.57 -25.14 -20.33
C ILE A 189 -2.45 -24.39 -19.61
N VAL A 190 -1.66 -23.60 -20.35
CA VAL A 190 -0.59 -22.79 -19.77
C VAL A 190 -1.16 -21.82 -18.75
N ALA A 191 -2.25 -21.11 -19.05
CA ALA A 191 -2.90 -20.19 -18.13
C ALA A 191 -3.37 -20.86 -16.85
N VAL A 192 -3.99 -22.04 -16.94
CA VAL A 192 -4.45 -22.81 -15.77
C VAL A 192 -3.27 -23.21 -14.89
N VAL A 193 -2.20 -23.76 -15.47
CA VAL A 193 -1.00 -24.16 -14.72
C VAL A 193 -0.40 -22.93 -14.01
N MET A 194 -0.25 -21.81 -14.72
CA MET A 194 0.28 -20.58 -14.14
C MET A 194 -0.61 -20.03 -13.01
N CYS A 195 -1.94 -20.06 -13.19
CA CYS A 195 -2.89 -19.65 -12.14
C CYS A 195 -2.77 -20.54 -10.90
N VAL A 196 -2.72 -21.86 -11.06
CA VAL A 196 -2.61 -22.80 -9.94
C VAL A 196 -1.30 -22.58 -9.19
N VAL A 197 -0.18 -22.52 -9.89
CA VAL A 197 1.15 -22.31 -9.28
C VAL A 197 1.20 -20.98 -8.55
N SER A 198 0.72 -19.88 -9.17
CA SER A 198 0.67 -18.56 -8.57
C SER A 198 -0.16 -18.55 -7.29
N ASN A 199 -1.42 -18.99 -7.37
CA ASN A 199 -2.32 -18.96 -6.21
C ASN A 199 -1.84 -19.86 -5.07
N LEU A 200 -1.32 -21.07 -5.39
CA LEU A 200 -0.80 -21.99 -4.39
C LEU A 200 0.42 -21.40 -3.66
N SER A 201 1.37 -20.83 -4.40
CA SER A 201 2.56 -20.19 -3.81
C SER A 201 2.18 -19.04 -2.89
N LYS A 202 1.22 -18.18 -3.29
CA LYS A 202 0.73 -17.06 -2.48
C LYS A 202 -0.04 -17.53 -1.25
N TYR A 203 -0.85 -18.57 -1.39
CA TYR A 203 -1.58 -19.16 -0.25
C TYR A 203 -0.61 -19.74 0.78
N LEU A 204 0.41 -20.48 0.35
CA LEU A 204 1.45 -21.00 1.22
C LEU A 204 2.23 -19.88 1.92
N ALA A 205 2.62 -18.85 1.20
CA ALA A 205 3.29 -17.68 1.77
C ALA A 205 2.42 -16.97 2.81
N ALA A 206 1.14 -16.77 2.52
CA ALA A 206 0.18 -16.17 3.46
C ALA A 206 0.00 -17.03 4.71
N MET A 207 -0.08 -18.35 4.57
CA MET A 207 -0.21 -19.29 5.69
C MET A 207 1.05 -19.30 6.57
N ILE A 208 2.24 -19.27 5.97
CA ILE A 208 3.51 -19.16 6.71
C ILE A 208 3.56 -17.83 7.46
N THR A 209 3.25 -16.71 6.79
CA THR A 209 3.20 -15.38 7.40
C THR A 209 2.20 -15.34 8.55
N GLN A 210 0.99 -15.89 8.36
CA GLN A 210 -0.03 -15.99 9.40
C GLN A 210 0.51 -16.68 10.66
N ARG A 211 1.19 -17.82 10.50
CA ARG A 211 1.76 -18.59 11.62
C ARG A 211 2.92 -17.86 12.29
N THR A 212 3.83 -17.30 11.50
CA THR A 212 5.02 -16.60 12.01
C THR A 212 4.65 -15.37 12.84
N PHE A 213 3.64 -14.61 12.41
CA PHE A 213 3.20 -13.41 13.11
C PHE A 213 2.02 -13.63 14.06
N ASN A 214 1.59 -14.88 14.29
CA ASN A 214 0.45 -15.27 15.14
C ASN A 214 -0.83 -14.50 14.80
N LEU A 215 -1.15 -14.39 13.50
CA LEU A 215 -2.32 -13.66 13.02
C LEU A 215 -3.56 -14.56 13.00
N LYS A 216 -4.76 -13.95 13.05
CA LYS A 216 -6.03 -14.67 12.90
C LYS A 216 -6.15 -15.26 11.50
N LYS A 217 -6.93 -16.33 11.33
CA LYS A 217 -7.19 -16.96 10.01
C LYS A 217 -7.77 -15.98 8.99
N VAL A 218 -8.62 -15.05 9.44
CA VAL A 218 -9.20 -14.01 8.58
C VAL A 218 -8.12 -13.08 8.04
N GLU A 219 -7.15 -12.72 8.87
CA GLU A 219 -6.00 -11.89 8.50
C GLU A 219 -5.05 -12.61 7.54
N GLY A 220 -4.82 -13.93 7.76
CA GLY A 220 -4.06 -14.76 6.84
C GLY A 220 -4.69 -14.84 5.45
N ASN A 221 -6.01 -15.01 5.38
CA ASN A 221 -6.74 -14.99 4.13
C ASN A 221 -6.74 -13.58 3.47
N LEU A 222 -6.73 -12.52 4.27
CA LEU A 222 -6.58 -11.15 3.75
C LEU A 222 -5.18 -10.95 3.13
N ILE A 223 -4.12 -11.48 3.75
CA ILE A 223 -2.76 -11.48 3.20
C ILE A 223 -2.75 -12.18 1.84
N PHE A 224 -3.36 -13.36 1.75
CA PHE A 224 -3.50 -14.09 0.49
C PHE A 224 -4.23 -13.24 -0.56
N GLY A 225 -5.40 -12.69 -0.23
CA GLY A 225 -6.16 -11.83 -1.13
C GLY A 225 -5.34 -10.67 -1.66
N LEU A 226 -4.69 -9.91 -0.78
CA LEU A 226 -3.87 -8.76 -1.15
C LEU A 226 -2.62 -9.12 -1.96
N SER A 227 -2.01 -10.28 -1.72
CA SER A 227 -0.77 -10.69 -2.40
C SER A 227 -0.99 -11.46 -3.70
N THR A 228 -2.23 -11.87 -4.01
CA THR A 228 -2.51 -12.72 -5.17
C THR A 228 -2.56 -11.93 -6.48
N ALA A 229 -2.98 -10.65 -6.47
CA ALA A 229 -3.10 -9.84 -7.69
C ALA A 229 -1.76 -9.72 -8.42
N GLN A 230 -1.84 -9.87 -9.74
CA GLN A 230 -0.75 -9.68 -10.68
C GLN A 230 -1.09 -8.53 -11.64
N ALA A 231 -0.08 -7.82 -12.18
CA ALA A 231 -0.32 -6.69 -13.08
C ALA A 231 0.87 -6.40 -14.01
N ALA A 232 1.16 -5.11 -14.21
CA ALA A 232 2.12 -4.61 -15.18
C ALA A 232 3.53 -5.19 -15.04
N ALA A 233 4.04 -5.39 -13.82
CA ALA A 233 5.37 -5.97 -13.59
C ALA A 233 5.45 -7.41 -14.12
N THR A 234 4.40 -8.21 -13.89
CA THR A 234 4.27 -9.57 -14.44
C THR A 234 4.28 -9.56 -15.95
N LEU A 235 3.47 -8.68 -16.57
CA LEU A 235 3.39 -8.57 -18.03
C LEU A 235 4.72 -8.10 -18.62
N ALA A 236 5.40 -7.15 -17.97
CA ALA A 236 6.71 -6.67 -18.40
C ALA A 236 7.77 -7.79 -18.37
N ALA A 237 7.81 -8.60 -17.31
CA ALA A 237 8.72 -9.73 -17.18
C ALA A 237 8.51 -10.76 -18.31
N VAL A 238 7.24 -11.10 -18.58
CA VAL A 238 6.90 -12.06 -19.65
C VAL A 238 7.18 -11.48 -21.03
N LYS A 239 6.87 -10.20 -21.25
CA LYS A 239 7.17 -9.53 -22.51
C LYS A 239 8.67 -9.51 -22.81
N ILE A 240 9.52 -9.26 -21.82
CA ILE A 240 10.97 -9.33 -21.97
C ILE A 240 11.40 -10.75 -22.37
N GLY A 241 10.85 -11.79 -21.73
CA GLY A 241 11.13 -13.18 -22.12
C GLY A 241 10.65 -13.52 -23.52
N TYR A 242 9.53 -12.94 -23.95
CA TYR A 242 9.01 -13.08 -25.30
C TYR A 242 9.85 -12.32 -26.34
N ASP A 243 10.29 -11.11 -26.05
CA ASP A 243 11.09 -10.28 -26.97
C ASP A 243 12.56 -10.75 -27.07
N THR A 244 13.02 -11.57 -26.11
CA THR A 244 14.40 -12.08 -26.10
C THR A 244 14.52 -13.30 -27.01
N VAL A 245 15.22 -13.12 -28.13
CA VAL A 245 15.53 -14.18 -29.11
C VAL A 245 16.78 -14.94 -28.68
N ILE A 246 16.69 -16.28 -28.63
CA ILE A 246 17.79 -17.17 -28.26
C ILE A 246 18.61 -17.60 -29.48
N LYS A 247 17.93 -18.03 -30.51
CA LYS A 247 18.49 -18.58 -31.75
C LYS A 247 17.54 -18.34 -32.92
N PHE A 248 18.09 -18.43 -34.12
CA PHE A 248 17.32 -18.65 -35.35
C PHE A 248 17.25 -20.17 -35.57
N ALA A 249 16.07 -20.68 -35.82
CA ALA A 249 15.87 -22.07 -36.25
C ALA A 249 16.33 -22.24 -37.68
N ASP A 250 16.55 -23.49 -38.12
CA ASP A 250 17.04 -23.80 -39.46
C ASP A 250 16.04 -23.38 -40.56
N ASP A 251 14.77 -23.18 -40.19
CA ASP A 251 13.68 -22.65 -41.05
C ASP A 251 13.56 -21.12 -41.05
N GLY A 252 14.48 -20.41 -40.36
CA GLY A 252 14.49 -18.95 -40.21
C GLY A 252 13.53 -18.42 -39.17
N SER A 253 12.81 -19.26 -38.43
CA SER A 253 11.93 -18.85 -37.35
C SER A 253 12.74 -18.44 -36.12
N LEU A 254 12.19 -17.49 -35.31
CA LEU A 254 12.81 -16.97 -34.09
C LEU A 254 12.49 -17.89 -32.89
N ILE A 255 13.51 -18.53 -32.33
CA ILE A 255 13.38 -19.24 -31.05
C ILE A 255 13.51 -18.22 -29.92
N ARG A 256 12.38 -17.98 -29.23
CA ARG A 256 12.25 -17.04 -28.11
C ARG A 256 12.34 -17.78 -26.78
N ILE A 257 12.65 -17.08 -25.68
CA ILE A 257 12.64 -17.68 -24.33
C ILE A 257 11.21 -18.10 -23.98
N PHE A 258 10.22 -17.25 -24.26
CA PHE A 258 8.81 -17.53 -24.02
C PHE A 258 8.04 -17.58 -25.33
N SER A 259 7.08 -18.53 -25.41
CA SER A 259 6.16 -18.65 -26.53
C SER A 259 4.99 -17.64 -26.42
N ASN A 260 4.25 -17.50 -27.51
CA ASN A 260 2.99 -16.74 -27.52
C ASN A 260 1.98 -17.28 -26.49
N ASP A 261 1.96 -18.60 -26.27
CA ASP A 261 1.06 -19.21 -25.30
C ASP A 261 1.35 -18.76 -23.87
N ILE A 262 2.62 -18.57 -23.50
CA ILE A 262 3.01 -18.03 -22.19
C ILE A 262 2.59 -16.57 -22.08
N LEU A 263 2.80 -15.74 -23.11
CA LEU A 263 2.37 -14.34 -23.10
C LEU A 263 0.85 -14.21 -22.93
N ASN A 264 0.08 -14.91 -23.76
CA ASN A 264 -1.39 -14.90 -23.70
C ASN A 264 -1.92 -15.55 -22.42
N GLY A 265 -1.30 -16.65 -21.98
CA GLY A 265 -1.63 -17.32 -20.71
C GLY A 265 -1.41 -16.41 -19.50
N THR A 266 -0.38 -15.56 -19.55
CA THR A 266 -0.13 -14.55 -18.52
C THR A 266 -1.23 -13.51 -18.43
N VAL A 267 -1.76 -13.05 -19.57
CA VAL A 267 -2.89 -12.10 -19.59
C VAL A 267 -4.12 -12.71 -18.91
N ILE A 268 -4.42 -13.98 -19.22
CA ILE A 268 -5.51 -14.71 -18.57
C ILE A 268 -5.24 -14.87 -17.08
N MET A 269 -4.02 -15.23 -16.69
CA MET A 269 -3.62 -15.35 -15.28
C MET A 269 -3.80 -14.03 -14.53
N ILE A 270 -3.42 -12.88 -15.10
CA ILE A 270 -3.62 -11.56 -14.50
C ILE A 270 -5.11 -11.32 -14.24
N LEU A 271 -5.98 -11.58 -15.23
CA LEU A 271 -7.42 -11.43 -15.08
C LEU A 271 -7.95 -12.26 -13.91
N VAL A 272 -7.64 -13.55 -13.89
CA VAL A 272 -8.13 -14.51 -12.88
C VAL A 272 -7.61 -14.12 -11.48
N THR A 273 -6.33 -13.82 -11.37
CA THR A 273 -5.73 -13.45 -10.07
C THR A 273 -6.26 -12.12 -9.54
N CYS A 274 -6.55 -11.14 -10.39
CA CYS A 274 -7.21 -9.88 -9.98
C CYS A 274 -8.63 -10.12 -9.46
N VAL A 275 -9.41 -11.01 -10.10
CA VAL A 275 -10.77 -11.36 -9.64
C VAL A 275 -10.70 -12.08 -8.29
N ILE A 276 -9.81 -13.07 -8.14
CA ILE A 276 -9.62 -13.79 -6.87
C ILE A 276 -9.18 -12.81 -5.78
N SER A 277 -8.19 -11.98 -6.05
CA SER A 277 -7.65 -10.99 -5.11
C SER A 277 -8.75 -10.04 -4.63
N SER A 278 -9.51 -9.44 -5.55
CA SER A 278 -10.58 -8.49 -5.20
C SER A 278 -11.67 -9.16 -4.38
N THR A 279 -12.13 -10.34 -4.78
CA THR A 279 -13.21 -11.08 -4.08
C THR A 279 -12.79 -11.51 -2.68
N VAL A 280 -11.58 -12.08 -2.54
CA VAL A 280 -11.08 -12.54 -1.23
C VAL A 280 -10.82 -11.34 -0.32
N THR A 281 -10.18 -10.30 -0.83
CA THR A 281 -9.90 -9.08 -0.06
C THR A 281 -11.19 -8.43 0.42
N GLU A 282 -12.21 -8.33 -0.42
CA GLU A 282 -13.49 -7.75 -0.04
C GLU A 282 -14.17 -8.53 1.08
N ARG A 283 -14.28 -9.86 0.93
CA ARG A 283 -14.90 -10.72 1.94
C ARG A 283 -14.18 -10.64 3.28
N MET A 284 -12.84 -10.66 3.26
CA MET A 284 -12.04 -10.62 4.49
C MET A 284 -12.03 -9.24 5.14
N SER A 285 -11.95 -8.17 4.35
CA SER A 285 -12.03 -6.79 4.85
C SER A 285 -13.37 -6.50 5.50
N LYS A 286 -14.47 -6.91 4.87
CA LYS A 286 -15.82 -6.80 5.46
C LYS A 286 -15.92 -7.53 6.79
N LYS A 287 -15.37 -8.76 6.87
CA LYS A 287 -15.41 -9.54 8.12
C LYS A 287 -14.62 -8.87 9.23
N ILE A 288 -13.42 -8.35 8.94
CA ILE A 288 -12.58 -7.63 9.92
C ILE A 288 -13.27 -6.34 10.38
N SER A 289 -13.88 -5.57 9.47
CA SER A 289 -14.65 -4.35 9.80
C SER A 289 -15.78 -4.67 10.77
N THR A 290 -16.61 -5.67 10.47
CA THR A 290 -17.73 -6.08 11.33
C THR A 290 -17.27 -6.59 12.70
N GLU A 291 -16.16 -7.36 12.76
CA GLU A 291 -15.58 -7.80 14.04
C GLU A 291 -15.10 -6.61 14.88
N SER A 292 -14.51 -5.59 14.26
CA SER A 292 -14.04 -4.38 14.94
C SER A 292 -15.21 -3.55 15.48
N GLU A 293 -16.25 -3.34 14.68
CA GLU A 293 -17.47 -2.64 15.12
C GLU A 293 -18.15 -3.33 16.30
N THR A 294 -18.22 -4.67 16.26
CA THR A 294 -18.81 -5.45 17.37
C THR A 294 -17.98 -5.38 18.65
N ILE A 295 -16.66 -5.29 18.54
CA ILE A 295 -15.77 -5.11 19.70
C ILE A 295 -15.94 -3.70 20.26
N ASP A 296 -15.96 -2.67 19.40
CA ASP A 296 -16.15 -1.29 19.82
C ASP A 296 -17.52 -1.09 20.49
N GLU A 297 -18.60 -1.67 19.93
CA GLU A 297 -19.92 -1.66 20.57
C GLU A 297 -19.92 -2.34 21.95
N LYS A 298 -19.22 -3.49 22.10
CA LYS A 298 -19.10 -4.16 23.38
C LYS A 298 -18.29 -3.37 24.38
N ILE A 299 -17.20 -2.74 23.95
CA ILE A 299 -16.36 -1.87 24.77
C ILE A 299 -17.18 -0.64 25.21
N VAL A 300 -17.91 -0.02 24.28
CA VAL A 300 -18.78 1.13 24.58
C VAL A 300 -19.89 0.73 25.54
N LYS A 301 -20.54 -0.43 25.35
CA LYS A 301 -21.55 -0.95 26.30
C LYS A 301 -20.98 -1.34 27.65
N ALA A 302 -19.76 -1.88 27.70
CA ALA A 302 -19.08 -2.21 28.95
C ALA A 302 -18.51 -0.99 29.65
N GLN A 303 -18.18 0.07 28.90
CA GLN A 303 -17.71 1.36 29.40
C GLN A 303 -18.82 2.42 29.50
N GLN A 304 -20.10 2.07 29.39
CA GLN A 304 -21.23 2.91 29.77
C GLN A 304 -21.31 3.07 31.30
N ALA A 305 -20.18 3.39 31.91
CA ALA A 305 -20.20 4.29 33.05
C ALA A 305 -20.64 5.65 32.48
N ASP A 306 -21.65 6.28 33.11
CA ASP A 306 -22.21 7.59 32.76
C ASP A 306 -21.15 8.70 32.83
N ARG A 307 -20.09 8.61 32.00
CA ARG A 307 -19.01 9.61 31.95
C ARG A 307 -19.42 10.72 31.01
N ILE A 308 -19.65 11.89 31.57
CA ILE A 308 -20.00 13.08 30.80
C ILE A 308 -18.75 13.97 30.74
N LEU A 309 -18.27 14.23 29.52
CA LEU A 309 -17.19 15.17 29.25
C LEU A 309 -17.79 16.50 28.76
N VAL A 310 -17.54 17.57 29.49
CA VAL A 310 -18.02 18.92 29.21
C VAL A 310 -16.88 19.75 28.59
N PRO A 311 -16.92 20.08 27.29
CA PRO A 311 -15.93 20.94 26.69
C PRO A 311 -16.22 22.40 27.09
N LEU A 312 -15.28 23.03 27.78
CA LEU A 312 -15.36 24.42 28.23
C LEU A 312 -14.46 25.30 27.37
N TYR A 313 -15.04 26.15 26.56
CA TYR A 313 -14.27 27.07 25.70
C TYR A 313 -14.46 28.53 26.13
N HIS A 314 -15.70 28.95 26.46
CA HIS A 314 -16.04 30.33 26.81
C HIS A 314 -16.59 30.44 28.22
N PRO A 315 -16.20 31.46 29.01
CA PRO A 315 -16.68 31.66 30.40
C PRO A 315 -18.21 31.80 30.49
N ASP A 316 -18.83 32.44 29.49
CA ASP A 316 -20.26 32.75 29.46
C ASP A 316 -21.17 31.52 29.36
N ASN A 317 -20.66 30.45 28.81
CA ASN A 317 -21.41 29.19 28.58
C ASN A 317 -21.14 28.16 29.68
N LEU A 318 -20.21 28.43 30.62
CA LEU A 318 -19.75 27.48 31.61
C LEU A 318 -20.92 26.98 32.48
N VAL A 319 -21.69 27.90 33.09
CA VAL A 319 -22.79 27.56 34.01
C VAL A 319 -23.85 26.71 33.26
N ARG A 320 -24.28 27.15 32.08
CA ARG A 320 -25.30 26.44 31.30
C ARG A 320 -24.85 25.04 30.87
N LEU A 321 -23.58 24.88 30.47
CA LEU A 321 -23.04 23.58 30.09
C LEU A 321 -22.91 22.63 31.28
N MET A 322 -22.50 23.16 32.46
CA MET A 322 -22.43 22.37 33.66
C MET A 322 -23.83 21.99 34.19
N GLU A 323 -24.79 22.87 34.15
CA GLU A 323 -26.20 22.57 34.51
C GLU A 323 -26.76 21.50 33.58
N LEU A 324 -26.55 21.62 32.26
CA LEU A 324 -26.94 20.59 31.29
C LEU A 324 -26.29 19.24 31.58
N ALA A 325 -25.00 19.23 31.89
CA ALA A 325 -24.28 18.03 32.22
C ALA A 325 -24.81 17.36 33.51
N VAL A 326 -25.19 18.17 34.52
CA VAL A 326 -25.81 17.66 35.75
C VAL A 326 -27.21 17.08 35.47
N ILE A 327 -28.01 17.72 34.60
CA ILE A 327 -29.31 17.21 34.20
C ILE A 327 -29.20 15.89 33.44
N LEU A 328 -28.19 15.77 32.54
CA LEU A 328 -27.93 14.56 31.76
C LEU A 328 -27.35 13.43 32.59
N LYS A 329 -26.75 13.74 33.74
CA LYS A 329 -26.17 12.75 34.63
C LYS A 329 -27.22 11.90 35.30
N THR A 330 -27.15 10.58 35.12
CA THR A 330 -28.08 9.64 35.75
C THR A 330 -27.92 9.69 37.29
N LYS A 331 -29.02 9.79 38.03
CA LYS A 331 -29.01 9.88 39.53
C LYS A 331 -28.25 8.74 40.22
N LYS A 332 -28.07 7.60 39.53
CA LYS A 332 -27.36 6.43 40.06
C LYS A 332 -25.87 6.42 39.70
N SER A 333 -25.41 7.32 38.84
CA SER A 333 -24.01 7.37 38.43
C SER A 333 -23.11 7.92 39.54
N LYS A 334 -22.08 7.13 39.91
CA LYS A 334 -21.02 7.55 40.86
C LYS A 334 -19.84 8.24 40.15
N GLU A 335 -19.84 8.25 38.81
CA GLU A 335 -18.74 8.85 38.02
C GLU A 335 -18.79 10.38 38.14
N PRO A 336 -17.63 11.05 38.25
CA PRO A 336 -17.57 12.52 38.25
C PRO A 336 -17.87 13.08 36.85
N LEU A 337 -18.25 14.35 36.80
CA LEU A 337 -18.24 15.10 35.54
C LEU A 337 -16.81 15.49 35.18
N TYR A 338 -16.44 15.30 33.90
CA TYR A 338 -15.11 15.67 33.43
C TYR A 338 -15.20 16.96 32.62
N ALA A 339 -14.48 17.99 33.06
CA ALA A 339 -14.36 19.25 32.33
C ALA A 339 -13.06 19.29 31.53
N LEU A 340 -13.16 19.63 30.23
CA LEU A 340 -12.03 19.75 29.35
C LEU A 340 -11.94 21.16 28.77
N HIS A 341 -10.77 21.76 28.87
CA HIS A 341 -10.45 23.00 28.16
C HIS A 341 -9.24 22.75 27.22
N VAL A 342 -9.35 23.22 25.99
CA VAL A 342 -8.26 23.18 25.01
C VAL A 342 -7.60 24.55 25.02
N ALA A 343 -6.39 24.63 25.58
CA ALA A 343 -5.59 25.85 25.60
C ALA A 343 -4.90 26.03 24.25
N ASP A 344 -4.90 27.26 23.71
CA ASP A 344 -4.13 27.62 22.53
C ASP A 344 -2.66 27.90 22.97
N ASP A 345 -1.71 27.48 22.12
CA ASP A 345 -0.26 27.59 22.39
C ASP A 345 0.26 29.03 22.12
N SER A 346 -0.63 30.01 22.14
CA SER A 346 -0.28 31.41 21.94
C SER A 346 0.44 31.98 23.18
N PRO A 347 1.49 32.84 23.01
CA PRO A 347 2.33 33.31 24.11
C PRO A 347 1.65 34.20 25.15
N ASN A 348 0.38 34.53 24.96
CA ASN A 348 -0.41 35.34 25.88
C ASN A 348 -1.47 34.53 26.63
N ASN A 349 -1.12 33.91 27.73
CA ASN A 349 -2.04 33.41 28.79
C ASN A 349 -3.10 32.36 28.46
N GLY A 350 -3.01 31.58 27.39
CA GLY A 350 -3.97 30.51 27.11
C GLY A 350 -4.10 29.46 28.22
N MET A 351 -3.00 29.08 28.83
CA MET A 351 -2.96 28.12 29.95
C MET A 351 -3.57 28.68 31.26
N ASP A 352 -3.26 29.94 31.63
CA ASP A 352 -3.80 30.56 32.83
C ASP A 352 -5.30 30.84 32.75
N HIS A 353 -5.79 31.17 31.56
CA HIS A 353 -7.22 31.32 31.29
C HIS A 353 -7.97 30.00 31.42
N GLY A 354 -7.42 28.94 30.85
CA GLY A 354 -7.98 27.58 30.91
C GLY A 354 -8.03 27.07 32.35
N ARG A 355 -6.96 27.30 33.14
CA ARG A 355 -6.90 26.91 34.54
C ARG A 355 -7.98 27.60 35.38
N LYS A 356 -8.17 28.92 35.22
CA LYS A 356 -9.21 29.69 35.91
C LYS A 356 -10.63 29.21 35.52
N LEU A 357 -10.85 28.83 34.26
CA LEU A 357 -12.13 28.26 33.81
C LEU A 357 -12.41 26.91 34.47
N LEU A 358 -11.42 26.02 34.53
CA LEU A 358 -11.56 24.70 35.15
C LEU A 358 -11.75 24.82 36.67
N GLU A 359 -11.08 25.74 37.33
CA GLU A 359 -11.27 26.01 38.79
C GLU A 359 -12.68 26.56 39.09
N ARG A 360 -13.27 27.36 38.18
CA ARG A 360 -14.65 27.83 38.32
C ARG A 360 -15.67 26.69 38.05
N ALA A 361 -15.37 25.77 37.17
CA ALA A 361 -16.23 24.63 36.92
C ALA A 361 -16.23 23.61 38.07
N ALA A 362 -15.18 23.57 38.87
CA ALA A 362 -15.04 22.67 40.01
C ALA A 362 -15.76 23.18 41.30
N ARG A 363 -16.14 24.44 41.33
CA ARG A 363 -16.94 25.05 42.41
C ARG A 363 -18.42 24.90 42.14
#